data_322e20a3dcef68dca26ffab6a1fe9a9f
#
_entry.id   322e20a3dcef68dca26ffab6a1fe9a9f
#
_cell.length_a   1.000
_cell.length_b   1.000
_cell.length_c   1.000
_cell.angle_alpha   90.00
_cell.angle_beta   90.00
_cell.angle_gamma   90.00
#
_symmetry.space_group_name_H-M   'P 1'
#
loop_
_entity.id
_entity.type
_entity.pdbx_description
1 polymer ?
#
loop_
_entity_poly.entity_id
_entity_poly.type
_entity_poly.pdbx_seq_one_letter_code
_entity_poly.pdbx_strand_id
1 'polypeptide(L)'
;MELFFSQDISGGTVRLNQDESGHCIKVLRHRCPDVISVIDGCGTLYRCQITSDSPKGVEAMILESTENWGGHPYSLHLAVCPTKNNDRYEWFAEKACEIGLDTLSPIIGDHSERRVLKTARVEKILVSAAKQSLKAAVPVVKEPVSVKEFIASMKEIAGQAGNDGRRDGTLKLIAYCFEDESVPRRSIRDVLENWEGSDIVVMIGPEGDFSKDEAQMALEAGFIPVHLGESRLRTETAALTAAAAVYFRYMK
;
A
#
# COMPACT_ATOMS: atom_id res chain seq x y z
N MET A 1 4.11 -8.08 20.89
CA MET A 1 2.85 -8.77 20.55
C MET A 1 3.08 -9.50 19.24
N GLU A 2 2.73 -10.78 19.16
CA GLU A 2 2.81 -11.57 17.93
C GLU A 2 1.44 -11.56 17.25
N LEU A 3 1.43 -11.37 15.92
CA LEU A 3 0.21 -11.33 15.14
C LEU A 3 0.17 -12.50 14.16
N PHE A 4 -0.99 -13.14 14.07
CA PHE A 4 -1.34 -14.10 13.04
C PHE A 4 -2.26 -13.44 12.00
N PHE A 5 -2.30 -14.01 10.79
CA PHE A 5 -3.17 -13.51 9.71
C PHE A 5 -4.16 -14.60 9.30
N SER A 6 -5.44 -14.25 9.20
CA SER A 6 -6.46 -15.13 8.64
C SER A 6 -7.60 -14.33 8.02
N GLN A 7 -8.08 -14.81 6.87
CA GLN A 7 -9.32 -14.34 6.23
C GLN A 7 -10.48 -15.35 6.45
N ASP A 8 -10.20 -16.52 7.04
CA ASP A 8 -11.23 -17.52 7.38
C ASP A 8 -11.78 -17.23 8.78
N ILE A 9 -12.72 -16.29 8.82
CA ILE A 9 -13.36 -15.80 10.03
C ILE A 9 -14.88 -15.94 9.87
N SER A 10 -15.48 -16.82 10.63
CA SER A 10 -16.94 -17.07 10.55
C SER A 10 -17.49 -17.64 11.88
N GLY A 11 -18.75 -17.31 12.19
CA GLY A 11 -19.46 -17.87 13.33
C GLY A 11 -18.76 -17.67 14.68
N GLY A 12 -18.00 -16.57 14.86
CA GLY A 12 -17.25 -16.31 16.09
C GLY A 12 -15.95 -17.12 16.21
N THR A 13 -15.51 -17.77 15.13
CA THR A 13 -14.30 -18.61 15.09
C THR A 13 -13.37 -18.10 14.00
N VAL A 14 -12.07 -18.10 14.28
CA VAL A 14 -10.97 -17.88 13.33
C VAL A 14 -10.30 -19.21 13.05
N ARG A 15 -9.97 -19.47 11.77
CA ARG A 15 -9.15 -20.60 11.36
C ARG A 15 -7.86 -20.11 10.73
N LEU A 16 -6.73 -20.54 11.26
CA LEU A 16 -5.42 -20.23 10.67
C LEU A 16 -5.12 -21.21 9.53
N ASN A 17 -4.53 -20.72 8.45
CA ASN A 17 -4.01 -21.58 7.39
C ASN A 17 -2.85 -22.46 7.88
N GLN A 18 -2.36 -23.38 7.05
CA GLN A 18 -1.34 -24.34 7.43
C GLN A 18 -0.01 -23.68 7.84
N ASP A 19 0.41 -22.60 7.17
CA ASP A 19 1.67 -21.91 7.47
C ASP A 19 1.58 -21.17 8.80
N GLU A 20 0.51 -20.40 9.03
CA GLU A 20 0.24 -19.69 10.29
C GLU A 20 0.05 -20.70 11.46
N SER A 21 -0.65 -21.79 11.22
CA SER A 21 -0.83 -22.84 12.22
C SER A 21 0.49 -23.53 12.58
N GLY A 22 1.32 -23.80 11.58
CA GLY A 22 2.65 -24.34 11.78
C GLY A 22 3.53 -23.40 12.60
N HIS A 23 3.48 -22.10 12.31
CA HIS A 23 4.19 -21.08 13.07
C HIS A 23 3.69 -21.00 14.52
N CYS A 24 2.37 -20.95 14.71
CA CYS A 24 1.72 -20.89 16.02
C CYS A 24 2.16 -22.06 16.92
N ILE A 25 2.06 -23.29 16.42
CA ILE A 25 2.20 -24.50 17.24
C ILE A 25 3.65 -24.99 17.33
N LYS A 26 4.41 -24.96 16.21
CA LYS A 26 5.76 -25.53 16.17
C LYS A 26 6.84 -24.52 16.56
N VAL A 27 6.66 -23.25 16.18
CA VAL A 27 7.68 -22.19 16.40
C VAL A 27 7.38 -21.50 17.73
N LEU A 28 6.19 -20.95 17.91
CA LEU A 28 5.81 -20.19 19.10
C LEU A 28 5.31 -21.07 20.25
N ARG A 29 4.99 -22.34 19.97
CA ARG A 29 4.61 -23.37 20.94
C ARG A 29 3.31 -23.07 21.71
N HIS A 30 2.42 -22.29 21.09
CA HIS A 30 1.08 -22.10 21.65
C HIS A 30 0.30 -23.42 21.73
N ARG A 31 -0.59 -23.51 22.72
CA ARG A 31 -1.47 -24.65 22.96
C ARG A 31 -2.87 -24.19 23.35
N CYS A 32 -3.83 -25.09 23.27
CA CYS A 32 -5.14 -24.86 23.86
C CYS A 32 -5.00 -24.83 25.40
N PRO A 33 -5.52 -23.78 26.10
CA PRO A 33 -6.40 -22.69 25.67
C PRO A 33 -5.67 -21.31 25.57
N ASP A 34 -4.46 -21.23 25.05
CA ASP A 34 -3.73 -19.96 24.92
C ASP A 34 -4.52 -18.91 24.14
N VAL A 35 -4.25 -17.64 24.43
CA VAL A 35 -4.85 -16.51 23.72
C VAL A 35 -3.84 -15.97 22.68
N ILE A 36 -4.30 -15.84 21.45
CA ILE A 36 -3.55 -15.32 20.31
C ILE A 36 -4.22 -14.07 19.73
N SER A 37 -3.45 -13.27 19.01
CA SER A 37 -3.92 -12.08 18.29
C SER A 37 -3.91 -12.34 16.79
N VAL A 38 -5.05 -12.14 16.13
CA VAL A 38 -5.23 -12.41 14.69
C VAL A 38 -5.72 -11.16 14.00
N ILE A 39 -5.19 -10.86 12.83
CA ILE A 39 -5.65 -9.78 11.95
C ILE A 39 -6.34 -10.37 10.72
N ASP A 40 -7.37 -9.67 10.20
CA ASP A 40 -8.11 -10.07 9.00
C ASP A 40 -7.54 -9.51 7.69
N GLY A 41 -6.63 -8.55 7.78
CA GLY A 41 -6.11 -7.80 6.63
C GLY A 41 -7.02 -6.66 6.16
N CYS A 42 -8.18 -6.50 6.79
CA CYS A 42 -9.16 -5.44 6.47
C CYS A 42 -9.23 -4.34 7.55
N GLY A 43 -8.39 -4.44 8.57
CA GLY A 43 -8.29 -3.44 9.63
C GLY A 43 -8.80 -3.87 11.00
N THR A 44 -9.23 -5.13 11.17
CA THR A 44 -9.71 -5.63 12.46
C THR A 44 -8.68 -6.54 13.12
N LEU A 45 -8.40 -6.27 14.39
CA LEU A 45 -7.65 -7.15 15.28
C LEU A 45 -8.63 -7.96 16.13
N TYR A 46 -8.42 -9.28 16.17
CA TYR A 46 -9.16 -10.22 17.00
C TYR A 46 -8.26 -10.79 18.09
N ARG A 47 -8.73 -10.75 19.33
CA ARG A 47 -8.19 -11.56 20.42
C ARG A 47 -8.96 -12.89 20.47
N CYS A 48 -8.25 -14.00 20.30
CA CYS A 48 -8.87 -15.31 20.13
C CYS A 48 -8.27 -16.32 21.11
N GLN A 49 -9.10 -17.20 21.67
CA GLN A 49 -8.67 -18.34 22.49
C GLN A 49 -8.61 -19.59 21.62
N ILE A 50 -7.46 -20.26 21.61
CA ILE A 50 -7.27 -21.52 20.85
C ILE A 50 -8.21 -22.59 21.40
N THR A 51 -9.00 -23.18 20.52
CA THR A 51 -9.93 -24.30 20.81
C THR A 51 -9.42 -25.60 20.19
N SER A 52 -8.58 -25.54 19.14
CA SER A 52 -7.94 -26.70 18.53
C SER A 52 -6.51 -26.31 18.12
N ASP A 53 -5.50 -27.01 18.64
CA ASP A 53 -4.07 -26.72 18.45
C ASP A 53 -3.40 -27.63 17.42
N SER A 54 -4.13 -27.98 16.35
CA SER A 54 -3.57 -28.77 15.25
C SER A 54 -2.58 -27.94 14.43
N PRO A 55 -1.35 -28.42 14.19
CA PRO A 55 -0.37 -27.70 13.35
C PRO A 55 -0.74 -27.64 11.87
N LYS A 56 -1.82 -28.29 11.44
CA LYS A 56 -2.37 -28.23 10.09
C LYS A 56 -3.54 -27.24 9.94
N GLY A 57 -4.12 -26.82 11.07
CA GLY A 57 -5.26 -25.91 11.11
C GLY A 57 -5.62 -25.63 12.57
N VAL A 58 -5.14 -24.48 13.08
CA VAL A 58 -5.51 -23.98 14.40
C VAL A 58 -6.88 -23.35 14.30
N GLU A 59 -7.78 -23.70 15.22
CA GLU A 59 -9.06 -23.02 15.41
C GLU A 59 -9.04 -22.24 16.72
N ALA A 60 -9.60 -21.03 16.70
CA ALA A 60 -9.65 -20.18 17.88
C ALA A 60 -10.98 -19.42 17.95
N MET A 61 -11.58 -19.37 19.12
CA MET A 61 -12.82 -18.64 19.39
C MET A 61 -12.48 -17.15 19.61
N ILE A 62 -13.23 -16.26 18.98
CA ILE A 62 -13.09 -14.81 19.15
C ILE A 62 -13.60 -14.42 20.54
N LEU A 63 -12.76 -13.75 21.31
CA LEU A 63 -13.10 -13.17 22.62
C LEU A 63 -13.43 -11.68 22.48
N GLU A 64 -12.71 -10.97 21.61
CA GLU A 64 -12.80 -9.52 21.44
C GLU A 64 -12.35 -9.14 20.04
N SER A 65 -12.93 -8.06 19.49
CA SER A 65 -12.50 -7.46 18.21
C SER A 65 -12.30 -5.96 18.38
N THR A 66 -11.26 -5.44 17.70
CA THR A 66 -10.95 -4.00 17.65
C THR A 66 -10.82 -3.58 16.19
N GLU A 67 -11.74 -2.74 15.73
CA GLU A 67 -11.74 -2.19 14.36
C GLU A 67 -10.71 -1.07 14.21
N ASN A 68 -10.27 -0.85 13.00
CA ASN A 68 -9.29 0.19 12.59
C ASN A 68 -8.00 0.16 13.44
N TRP A 69 -7.55 -1.05 13.79
CA TRP A 69 -6.38 -1.22 14.64
C TRP A 69 -5.08 -1.00 13.87
N GLY A 70 -4.25 -0.08 14.37
CA GLY A 70 -3.02 0.35 13.69
C GLY A 70 -3.26 1.15 12.42
N GLY A 71 -4.48 1.68 12.22
CA GLY A 71 -4.85 2.50 11.08
C GLY A 71 -4.24 3.91 11.11
N HIS A 72 -4.34 4.61 9.99
CA HIS A 72 -3.89 5.98 9.78
C HIS A 72 -5.02 6.84 9.17
N PRO A 73 -4.95 8.19 9.29
CA PRO A 73 -6.06 9.07 8.91
C PRO A 73 -6.02 9.51 7.44
N TYR A 74 -5.42 8.74 6.56
CA TYR A 74 -5.33 9.01 5.13
C TYR A 74 -5.51 7.72 4.32
N SER A 75 -5.68 7.84 3.01
CA SER A 75 -5.62 6.74 2.05
C SER A 75 -4.50 7.02 1.06
N LEU A 76 -3.49 6.16 1.02
CA LEU A 76 -2.36 6.27 0.12
C LEU A 76 -2.35 5.17 -0.92
N HIS A 77 -2.48 5.57 -2.18
CA HIS A 77 -2.33 4.70 -3.33
C HIS A 77 -1.01 5.03 -4.06
N LEU A 78 -0.06 4.12 -4.04
CA LEU A 78 1.18 4.24 -4.79
C LEU A 78 1.09 3.45 -6.10
N ALA A 79 1.23 4.14 -7.22
CA ALA A 79 1.34 3.56 -8.55
C ALA A 79 2.81 3.61 -9.00
N VAL A 80 3.51 2.47 -8.91
CA VAL A 80 4.98 2.42 -9.02
C VAL A 80 5.42 1.45 -10.09
N CYS A 81 6.30 1.89 -10.98
CA CYS A 81 6.90 1.00 -11.98
C CYS A 81 7.80 -0.05 -11.30
N PRO A 82 7.66 -1.35 -11.65
CA PRO A 82 8.56 -2.37 -11.15
C PRO A 82 10.01 -2.08 -11.51
N THR A 83 10.88 -2.15 -10.52
CA THR A 83 12.33 -1.97 -10.72
C THR A 83 12.94 -3.15 -11.46
N LYS A 84 14.06 -2.94 -12.15
CA LYS A 84 14.82 -4.00 -12.82
C LYS A 84 15.15 -5.15 -11.87
N ASN A 85 15.58 -4.83 -10.64
CA ASN A 85 15.79 -5.80 -9.57
C ASN A 85 14.55 -5.91 -8.70
N ASN A 86 13.90 -7.08 -8.68
CA ASN A 86 12.72 -7.35 -7.86
C ASN A 86 12.95 -7.11 -6.37
N ASP A 87 14.13 -7.47 -5.83
CA ASP A 87 14.40 -7.34 -4.40
C ASP A 87 14.27 -5.89 -3.92
N ARG A 88 14.56 -4.90 -4.79
CA ARG A 88 14.37 -3.49 -4.48
C ARG A 88 12.90 -3.10 -4.43
N TYR A 89 12.11 -3.62 -5.37
CA TYR A 89 10.66 -3.39 -5.38
C TYR A 89 9.99 -4.03 -4.17
N GLU A 90 10.40 -5.24 -3.83
CA GLU A 90 9.92 -5.97 -2.66
C GLU A 90 10.30 -5.26 -1.36
N TRP A 91 11.54 -4.78 -1.25
CA TRP A 91 12.00 -3.97 -0.12
C TRP A 91 11.20 -2.67 0.01
N PHE A 92 10.96 -1.98 -1.10
CA PHE A 92 10.11 -0.78 -1.10
C PHE A 92 8.70 -1.10 -0.61
N ALA A 93 8.06 -2.14 -1.12
CA ALA A 93 6.70 -2.52 -0.75
C ALA A 93 6.61 -2.85 0.75
N GLU A 94 7.58 -3.60 1.28
CA GLU A 94 7.71 -3.88 2.71
C GLU A 94 7.75 -2.59 3.53
N LYS A 95 8.66 -1.66 3.20
CA LYS A 95 8.85 -0.43 3.98
C LYS A 95 7.69 0.56 3.83
N ALA A 96 7.08 0.63 2.66
CA ALA A 96 5.88 1.44 2.46
C ALA A 96 4.68 0.92 3.28
N CYS A 97 4.53 -0.41 3.41
CA CYS A 97 3.54 -1.02 4.28
C CYS A 97 3.78 -0.66 5.76
N GLU A 98 5.03 -0.74 6.23
CA GLU A 98 5.40 -0.35 7.60
C GLU A 98 5.05 1.11 7.92
N ILE A 99 5.20 2.01 6.96
CA ILE A 99 4.88 3.43 7.12
C ILE A 99 3.36 3.67 7.08
N GLY A 100 2.67 3.14 6.09
CA GLY A 100 1.22 3.33 5.93
C GLY A 100 0.82 3.47 4.47
N LEU A 101 0.85 2.36 3.74
CA LEU A 101 0.36 2.21 2.38
C LEU A 101 -0.99 1.50 2.41
N ASP A 102 -1.94 1.88 1.55
CA ASP A 102 -3.24 1.19 1.41
C ASP A 102 -3.37 0.42 0.10
N THR A 103 -2.88 0.99 -0.98
CA THR A 103 -2.95 0.36 -2.30
C THR A 103 -1.63 0.49 -3.05
N LEU A 104 -1.17 -0.62 -3.63
CA LEU A 104 -0.02 -0.68 -4.52
C LEU A 104 -0.46 -1.12 -5.90
N SER A 105 -0.30 -0.25 -6.90
CA SER A 105 -0.52 -0.57 -8.30
C SER A 105 0.83 -0.64 -9.04
N PRO A 106 1.29 -1.82 -9.44
CA PRO A 106 2.41 -1.91 -10.37
C PRO A 106 1.99 -1.34 -11.73
N ILE A 107 2.67 -0.29 -12.21
CA ILE A 107 2.39 0.33 -13.51
C ILE A 107 3.56 0.13 -14.47
N ILE A 108 3.26 -0.16 -15.73
CA ILE A 108 4.27 -0.45 -16.74
C ILE A 108 4.35 0.73 -17.70
N GLY A 109 5.43 1.49 -17.61
CA GLY A 109 5.70 2.64 -18.48
C GLY A 109 6.45 2.26 -19.76
N ASP A 110 6.50 3.21 -20.69
CA ASP A 110 7.17 3.04 -21.97
C ASP A 110 8.67 2.69 -21.79
N HIS A 111 9.33 3.26 -20.78
CA HIS A 111 10.74 3.03 -20.45
C HIS A 111 10.97 1.95 -19.38
N SER A 112 9.94 1.18 -19.02
CA SER A 112 10.08 0.09 -18.06
C SER A 112 10.93 -1.04 -18.62
N GLU A 113 12.07 -1.34 -17.97
CA GLU A 113 12.88 -2.52 -18.29
C GLU A 113 12.18 -3.81 -17.84
N ARG A 114 11.49 -3.77 -16.71
CA ARG A 114 10.71 -4.89 -16.19
C ARG A 114 9.22 -4.68 -16.46
N ARG A 115 8.63 -5.63 -17.19
CA ARG A 115 7.22 -5.59 -17.60
C ARG A 115 6.34 -6.64 -16.92
N VAL A 116 6.91 -7.43 -16.02
CA VAL A 116 6.20 -8.52 -15.32
C VAL A 116 6.55 -8.45 -13.83
N LEU A 117 5.54 -8.48 -12.98
CA LEU A 117 5.66 -8.59 -11.54
C LEU A 117 4.77 -9.74 -11.03
N LYS A 118 5.29 -10.57 -10.13
CA LYS A 118 4.51 -11.62 -9.45
C LYS A 118 3.83 -11.02 -8.22
N THR A 119 2.60 -10.55 -8.37
CA THR A 119 1.82 -9.88 -7.31
C THR A 119 1.67 -10.73 -6.05
N ALA A 120 1.42 -12.04 -6.20
CA ALA A 120 1.29 -12.97 -5.08
C ALA A 120 2.53 -13.05 -4.15
N ARG A 121 3.73 -12.72 -4.66
CA ARG A 121 4.92 -12.63 -3.81
C ARG A 121 4.93 -11.32 -3.01
N VAL A 122 4.55 -10.22 -3.64
CA VAL A 122 4.43 -8.91 -2.99
C VAL A 122 3.37 -8.96 -1.90
N GLU A 123 2.21 -9.58 -2.16
CA GLU A 123 1.13 -9.77 -1.17
C GLU A 123 1.63 -10.47 0.10
N LYS A 124 2.40 -11.56 -0.05
CA LYS A 124 2.99 -12.28 1.09
C LYS A 124 3.95 -11.39 1.91
N ILE A 125 4.73 -10.54 1.24
CA ILE A 125 5.61 -9.57 1.88
C ILE A 125 4.80 -8.55 2.66
N LEU A 126 3.73 -8.01 2.08
CA LEU A 126 2.85 -7.04 2.73
C LEU A 126 2.15 -7.62 3.96
N VAL A 127 1.68 -8.87 3.91
CA VAL A 127 1.13 -9.57 5.09
C VAL A 127 2.18 -9.64 6.20
N SER A 128 3.41 -10.03 5.87
CA SER A 128 4.49 -10.11 6.85
C SER A 128 4.84 -8.74 7.43
N ALA A 129 4.91 -7.71 6.58
CA ALA A 129 5.21 -6.33 6.98
C ALA A 129 4.10 -5.73 7.87
N ALA A 130 2.82 -5.97 7.54
CA ALA A 130 1.68 -5.52 8.34
C ALA A 130 1.71 -6.17 9.73
N LYS A 131 1.95 -7.49 9.83
CA LYS A 131 2.10 -8.19 11.10
C LYS A 131 3.25 -7.61 11.93
N GLN A 132 4.41 -7.41 11.32
CA GLN A 132 5.62 -6.89 11.98
C GLN A 132 5.41 -5.45 12.46
N SER A 133 4.75 -4.60 11.68
CA SER A 133 4.48 -3.19 12.01
C SER A 133 3.22 -2.99 12.84
N LEU A 134 2.59 -4.07 13.30
CA LEU A 134 1.40 -4.06 14.14
C LEU A 134 0.22 -3.33 13.49
N LYS A 135 -0.08 -3.64 12.23
CA LYS A 135 -1.24 -3.12 11.49
C LYS A 135 -2.23 -4.25 11.19
N ALA A 136 -3.52 -4.00 11.37
CA ALA A 136 -4.55 -4.97 11.02
C ALA A 136 -4.98 -4.90 9.55
N ALA A 137 -4.76 -3.77 8.87
CA ALA A 137 -4.96 -3.64 7.43
C ALA A 137 -3.69 -4.06 6.67
N VAL A 138 -3.87 -4.89 5.64
CA VAL A 138 -2.83 -5.28 4.68
C VAL A 138 -3.07 -4.51 3.40
N PRO A 139 -2.07 -3.80 2.82
CA PRO A 139 -2.24 -3.08 1.57
C PRO A 139 -2.70 -3.99 0.43
N VAL A 140 -3.61 -3.47 -0.40
CA VAL A 140 -4.10 -4.18 -1.58
C VAL A 140 -3.10 -4.02 -2.72
N VAL A 141 -2.65 -5.14 -3.30
CA VAL A 141 -1.85 -5.15 -4.54
C VAL A 141 -2.77 -5.33 -5.73
N LYS A 142 -2.69 -4.41 -6.69
CA LYS A 142 -3.42 -4.52 -7.96
C LYS A 142 -2.60 -5.29 -8.99
N GLU A 143 -3.29 -5.87 -9.99
CA GLU A 143 -2.59 -6.45 -11.13
C GLU A 143 -1.84 -5.38 -11.94
N PRO A 144 -0.68 -5.71 -12.54
CA PRO A 144 0.08 -4.79 -13.36
C PRO A 144 -0.72 -4.30 -14.56
N VAL A 145 -0.77 -2.98 -14.75
CA VAL A 145 -1.41 -2.33 -15.90
C VAL A 145 -0.45 -1.34 -16.56
N SER A 146 -0.70 -0.93 -17.79
CA SER A 146 0.10 0.15 -18.40
C SER A 146 -0.15 1.48 -17.68
N VAL A 147 0.85 2.38 -17.75
CA VAL A 147 0.70 3.77 -17.27
C VAL A 147 -0.54 4.43 -17.89
N LYS A 148 -0.79 4.20 -19.18
CA LYS A 148 -1.93 4.76 -19.92
C LYS A 148 -3.28 4.26 -19.40
N GLU A 149 -3.39 2.96 -19.14
CA GLU A 149 -4.61 2.36 -18.54
C GLU A 149 -4.82 2.86 -17.11
N PHE A 150 -3.75 2.96 -16.32
CA PHE A 150 -3.84 3.51 -14.97
C PHE A 150 -4.35 4.96 -14.98
N ILE A 151 -3.77 5.83 -15.81
CA ILE A 151 -4.21 7.23 -15.94
C ILE A 151 -5.67 7.31 -16.38
N ALA A 152 -6.10 6.46 -17.33
CA ALA A 152 -7.48 6.42 -17.80
C ALA A 152 -8.46 6.05 -16.66
N SER A 153 -8.11 5.04 -15.83
CA SER A 153 -8.94 4.66 -14.68
C SER A 153 -9.08 5.78 -13.64
N MET A 154 -8.05 6.61 -13.48
CA MET A 154 -8.08 7.75 -12.55
C MET A 154 -8.93 8.94 -13.06
N LYS A 155 -9.21 9.03 -14.36
CA LYS A 155 -10.16 10.01 -14.93
C LYS A 155 -11.60 9.66 -14.59
N GLU A 156 -11.97 8.38 -14.63
CA GLU A 156 -13.34 7.90 -14.38
C GLU A 156 -13.76 8.12 -12.91
N ILE A 157 -12.84 7.95 -11.97
CA ILE A 157 -13.11 8.19 -10.54
C ILE A 157 -13.44 9.66 -10.26
N ALA A 158 -12.79 10.59 -10.93
CA ALA A 158 -13.06 12.03 -10.79
C ALA A 158 -14.45 12.47 -11.30
N GLY A 159 -15.05 11.71 -12.21
CA GLY A 159 -16.41 11.98 -12.74
C GLY A 159 -17.56 11.52 -11.83
N GLN A 160 -17.27 10.77 -10.76
CA GLN A 160 -18.29 10.26 -9.82
C GLN A 160 -18.34 11.02 -8.48
N ALA A 161 -17.49 12.03 -8.30
CA ALA A 161 -17.47 12.84 -7.07
C ALA A 161 -18.78 13.63 -6.93
N GLY A 162 -19.51 13.34 -5.86
CA GLY A 162 -20.84 13.89 -5.57
C GLY A 162 -20.85 15.38 -5.32
N ASN A 163 -22.02 15.96 -5.51
CA ASN A 163 -22.35 17.39 -5.58
C ASN A 163 -22.58 18.00 -4.15
N ASP A 164 -21.85 17.61 -3.11
CA ASP A 164 -22.12 18.04 -1.72
C ASP A 164 -21.18 19.09 -1.14
N GLY A 165 -20.47 19.83 -2.00
CA GLY A 165 -19.76 21.06 -1.59
C GLY A 165 -18.49 20.86 -0.75
N ARG A 166 -18.08 19.63 -0.43
CA ARG A 166 -16.76 19.32 0.10
C ARG A 166 -15.78 19.25 -1.07
N ARG A 167 -14.55 19.69 -0.88
CA ARG A 167 -13.43 19.41 -1.81
C ARG A 167 -13.00 17.93 -1.66
N ASP A 168 -13.96 17.02 -1.86
CA ASP A 168 -13.78 15.58 -1.83
C ASP A 168 -13.23 15.13 -3.17
N GLY A 169 -11.95 15.38 -3.39
CA GLY A 169 -11.22 14.88 -4.55
C GLY A 169 -10.02 14.09 -4.08
N THR A 170 -9.57 13.14 -4.89
CA THR A 170 -8.28 12.48 -4.71
C THR A 170 -7.17 13.42 -5.18
N LEU A 171 -6.17 13.69 -4.33
CA LEU A 171 -4.95 14.37 -4.74
C LEU A 171 -4.13 13.44 -5.62
N LYS A 172 -3.93 13.81 -6.88
CA LYS A 172 -3.17 13.02 -7.86
C LYS A 172 -1.82 13.66 -8.13
N LEU A 173 -0.74 12.93 -7.85
CA LEU A 173 0.63 13.40 -7.97
C LEU A 173 1.41 12.50 -8.94
N ILE A 174 2.28 13.10 -9.76
CA ILE A 174 3.24 12.40 -10.61
C ILE A 174 4.64 12.93 -10.36
N ALA A 175 5.58 12.04 -10.03
CA ALA A 175 6.98 12.39 -9.82
C ALA A 175 7.83 11.94 -11.01
N TYR A 176 8.49 12.90 -11.67
CA TYR A 176 9.44 12.66 -12.76
C TYR A 176 10.64 13.61 -12.65
N CYS A 177 11.73 13.33 -13.38
CA CYS A 177 13.00 14.04 -13.22
C CYS A 177 13.28 15.06 -14.32
N PHE A 178 12.68 14.94 -15.52
CA PHE A 178 12.93 15.92 -16.59
C PHE A 178 12.27 17.26 -16.26
N GLU A 179 12.85 18.33 -16.78
CA GLU A 179 12.32 19.70 -16.65
C GLU A 179 11.44 20.04 -17.84
N ASP A 180 10.31 20.70 -17.55
CA ASP A 180 9.44 21.32 -18.52
C ASP A 180 9.15 22.74 -18.05
N GLU A 181 9.71 23.73 -18.75
CA GLU A 181 9.55 25.15 -18.40
C GLU A 181 8.08 25.60 -18.44
N SER A 182 7.23 24.93 -19.22
CA SER A 182 5.81 25.23 -19.34
C SER A 182 4.98 24.72 -18.16
N VAL A 183 5.47 23.67 -17.46
CA VAL A 183 4.78 23.05 -16.31
C VAL A 183 5.80 22.74 -15.21
N PRO A 184 6.15 23.75 -14.37
CA PRO A 184 7.15 23.57 -13.33
C PRO A 184 6.67 22.58 -12.27
N ARG A 185 7.56 21.67 -11.87
CA ARG A 185 7.31 20.71 -10.78
C ARG A 185 7.27 21.43 -9.44
N ARG A 186 6.31 21.10 -8.61
CA ARG A 186 6.16 21.62 -7.25
C ARG A 186 6.82 20.70 -6.24
N SER A 187 7.24 21.22 -5.09
CA SER A 187 7.65 20.38 -3.98
C SER A 187 6.46 19.51 -3.51
N ILE A 188 6.66 18.19 -3.37
CA ILE A 188 5.62 17.29 -2.81
C ILE A 188 5.16 17.80 -1.44
N ARG A 189 6.08 18.32 -0.63
CA ARG A 189 5.78 18.91 0.67
C ARG A 189 4.78 20.05 0.57
N ASP A 190 5.05 21.03 -0.32
CA ASP A 190 4.20 22.22 -0.46
C ASP A 190 2.80 21.85 -0.97
N VAL A 191 2.71 20.84 -1.85
CA VAL A 191 1.42 20.35 -2.35
C VAL A 191 0.64 19.68 -1.23
N LEU A 192 1.29 18.82 -0.44
CA LEU A 192 0.65 18.12 0.69
C LEU A 192 0.25 19.06 1.82
N GLU A 193 1.05 20.09 2.13
CA GLU A 193 0.72 21.09 3.17
C GLU A 193 -0.55 21.88 2.83
N ASN A 194 -0.82 22.11 1.54
CA ASN A 194 -1.99 22.84 1.06
C ASN A 194 -3.19 21.93 0.71
N TRP A 195 -3.08 20.61 0.95
CA TRP A 195 -4.16 19.66 0.73
C TRP A 195 -4.96 19.41 2.02
N GLU A 196 -6.29 19.58 1.95
CA GLU A 196 -7.20 19.40 3.09
C GLU A 196 -7.84 18.01 3.13
N GLY A 197 -7.80 17.26 2.01
CA GLY A 197 -8.34 15.89 1.92
C GLY A 197 -7.38 14.84 2.48
N SER A 198 -7.79 13.59 2.41
CA SER A 198 -7.03 12.44 2.91
C SER A 198 -6.66 11.42 1.83
N ASP A 199 -7.29 11.49 0.66
CA ASP A 199 -7.08 10.53 -0.42
C ASP A 199 -5.98 11.01 -1.37
N ILE A 200 -4.90 10.22 -1.50
CA ILE A 200 -3.69 10.60 -2.22
C ILE A 200 -3.26 9.47 -3.14
N VAL A 201 -3.02 9.79 -4.40
CA VAL A 201 -2.41 8.89 -5.40
C VAL A 201 -1.09 9.48 -5.86
N VAL A 202 -0.02 8.68 -5.85
CA VAL A 202 1.29 9.10 -6.34
C VAL A 202 1.81 8.12 -7.38
N MET A 203 2.14 8.63 -8.57
CA MET A 203 2.79 7.88 -9.64
C MET A 203 4.31 8.05 -9.58
N ILE A 204 5.04 6.94 -9.64
CA ILE A 204 6.52 6.90 -9.67
C ILE A 204 6.97 6.09 -10.89
N GLY A 205 7.80 6.71 -11.72
CA GLY A 205 8.29 6.13 -12.96
C GLY A 205 9.37 5.05 -12.77
N PRO A 206 9.73 4.37 -13.89
CA PRO A 206 10.84 3.42 -13.92
C PRO A 206 12.20 4.14 -13.83
N GLU A 207 13.30 3.39 -13.85
CA GLU A 207 14.66 3.95 -13.86
C GLU A 207 14.92 4.89 -15.05
N GLY A 208 14.23 4.65 -16.18
CA GLY A 208 14.28 5.49 -17.40
C GLY A 208 13.32 6.68 -17.39
N ASP A 209 12.63 6.93 -16.26
CA ASP A 209 11.59 7.94 -16.12
C ASP A 209 10.31 7.65 -16.95
N PHE A 210 9.27 8.44 -16.77
CA PHE A 210 8.10 8.45 -17.66
C PHE A 210 8.48 9.02 -19.03
N SER A 211 7.81 8.57 -20.08
CA SER A 211 7.88 9.26 -21.37
C SER A 211 7.17 10.63 -21.30
N LYS A 212 7.54 11.54 -22.20
CA LYS A 212 6.86 12.85 -22.26
C LYS A 212 5.36 12.71 -22.52
N ASP A 213 4.99 11.75 -23.34
CA ASP A 213 3.57 11.47 -23.66
C ASP A 213 2.82 10.96 -22.42
N GLU A 214 3.43 10.06 -21.62
CA GLU A 214 2.85 9.59 -20.38
C GLU A 214 2.66 10.72 -19.35
N ALA A 215 3.67 11.56 -19.19
CA ALA A 215 3.58 12.72 -18.32
C ALA A 215 2.50 13.70 -18.78
N GLN A 216 2.44 14.01 -20.06
CA GLN A 216 1.41 14.89 -20.62
C GLN A 216 0.00 14.32 -20.39
N MET A 217 -0.19 13.02 -20.62
CA MET A 217 -1.47 12.35 -20.35
C MET A 217 -1.87 12.43 -18.86
N ALA A 218 -0.90 12.32 -17.95
CA ALA A 218 -1.15 12.44 -16.52
C ALA A 218 -1.56 13.86 -16.14
N LEU A 219 -0.88 14.89 -16.69
CA LEU A 219 -1.24 16.30 -16.49
C LEU A 219 -2.68 16.58 -16.96
N GLU A 220 -3.06 16.09 -18.14
CA GLU A 220 -4.40 16.21 -18.68
C GLU A 220 -5.45 15.46 -17.85
N ALA A 221 -5.03 14.43 -17.09
CA ALA A 221 -5.88 13.71 -16.14
C ALA A 221 -5.94 14.39 -14.76
N GLY A 222 -5.31 15.56 -14.61
CA GLY A 222 -5.31 16.34 -13.38
C GLY A 222 -4.26 15.89 -12.35
N PHE A 223 -3.22 15.17 -12.77
CA PHE A 223 -2.07 14.92 -11.90
C PHE A 223 -1.21 16.19 -11.79
N ILE A 224 -0.77 16.47 -10.58
CA ILE A 224 0.14 17.58 -10.29
C ILE A 224 1.59 17.07 -10.37
N PRO A 225 2.45 17.68 -11.19
CA PRO A 225 3.84 17.30 -11.27
C PRO A 225 4.59 17.73 -10.02
N VAL A 226 5.31 16.78 -9.40
CA VAL A 226 6.06 17.03 -8.17
C VAL A 226 7.52 16.60 -8.27
N HIS A 227 8.36 17.24 -7.47
CA HIS A 227 9.70 16.76 -7.17
C HIS A 227 9.82 16.32 -5.71
N LEU A 228 10.69 15.36 -5.44
CA LEU A 228 10.92 14.77 -4.13
C LEU A 228 12.22 15.29 -3.48
N GLY A 229 12.67 16.46 -3.87
CA GLY A 229 13.92 17.08 -3.47
C GLY A 229 14.84 17.30 -4.68
N GLU A 230 16.07 17.76 -4.43
CA GLU A 230 17.06 18.10 -5.47
C GLU A 230 17.83 16.86 -5.97
N SER A 231 17.93 15.83 -5.16
CA SER A 231 18.68 14.62 -5.48
C SER A 231 17.91 13.73 -6.46
N ARG A 232 18.63 13.14 -7.43
CA ARG A 232 18.07 12.09 -8.27
C ARG A 232 17.92 10.80 -7.46
N LEU A 233 16.69 10.41 -7.21
CA LEU A 233 16.36 9.19 -6.46
C LEU A 233 16.18 8.00 -7.42
N ARG A 234 16.47 6.79 -6.93
CA ARG A 234 16.05 5.57 -7.61
C ARG A 234 14.54 5.35 -7.40
N THR A 235 13.92 4.58 -8.28
CA THR A 235 12.46 4.32 -8.24
C THR A 235 11.98 3.87 -6.85
N GLU A 236 12.63 2.88 -6.24
CA GLU A 236 12.29 2.38 -4.91
C GLU A 236 12.45 3.46 -3.82
N THR A 237 13.49 4.28 -3.93
CA THR A 237 13.74 5.39 -2.99
C THR A 237 12.71 6.51 -3.19
N ALA A 238 12.39 6.84 -4.43
CA ALA A 238 11.39 7.87 -4.75
C ALA A 238 10.01 7.45 -4.21
N ALA A 239 9.61 6.20 -4.42
CA ALA A 239 8.34 5.68 -3.94
C ALA A 239 8.26 5.67 -2.40
N LEU A 240 9.34 5.27 -1.71
CA LEU A 240 9.39 5.32 -0.25
C LEU A 240 9.41 6.75 0.28
N THR A 241 10.11 7.67 -0.40
CA THR A 241 10.14 9.10 -0.04
C THR A 241 8.75 9.73 -0.17
N ALA A 242 8.00 9.38 -1.21
CA ALA A 242 6.61 9.83 -1.39
C ALA A 242 5.70 9.30 -0.26
N ALA A 243 5.82 8.00 0.09
CA ALA A 243 5.09 7.42 1.22
C ALA A 243 5.42 8.15 2.54
N ALA A 244 6.71 8.39 2.79
CA ALA A 244 7.17 9.09 4.00
C ALA A 244 6.67 10.54 4.05
N ALA A 245 6.62 11.25 2.91
CA ALA A 245 6.10 12.61 2.85
C ALA A 245 4.61 12.65 3.26
N VAL A 246 3.80 11.71 2.78
CA VAL A 246 2.39 11.59 3.19
C VAL A 246 2.29 11.24 4.67
N TYR A 247 3.04 10.25 5.14
CA TYR A 247 3.05 9.86 6.54
C TYR A 247 3.35 11.04 7.47
N PHE A 248 4.43 11.80 7.21
CA PHE A 248 4.81 12.96 8.03
C PHE A 248 3.79 14.10 7.99
N ARG A 249 3.06 14.27 6.86
CA ARG A 249 1.98 15.27 6.76
C ARG A 249 0.84 15.01 7.73
N TYR A 250 0.54 13.74 8.01
CA TYR A 250 -0.59 13.34 8.85
C TYR A 250 -0.19 12.81 10.23
N MET A 251 1.10 12.70 10.51
CA MET A 251 1.62 12.33 11.83
C MET A 251 1.28 13.45 12.83
N LYS A 252 0.64 13.04 13.94
CA LYS A 252 0.29 13.95 15.06
C LYS A 252 1.44 14.09 16.02
#